data_952e9b77bc7c5fc6c1e712283cd60e35
#
_entry.id   952e9b77bc7c5fc6c1e712283cd60e35
#
_cell.length_a   1.000
_cell.length_b   1.000
_cell.length_c   1.000
_cell.angle_alpha   90.00
_cell.angle_beta   90.00
_cell.angle_gamma   90.00
#
_symmetry.space_group_name_H-M   'P 1'
#
loop_
_entity.id
_entity.type
_entity.pdbx_description
1 polymer ?
#
loop_
_entity_poly.entity_id
_entity_poly.type
_entity_poly.pdbx_seq_one_letter_code
_entity_poly.pdbx_strand_id
1 'polypeptide(L)'
;MSNQGPLRPEEYLEPDCPLCGNPYESLHPVRPVPQQRILNKLDDYMSRRDYDGAERHLLYWLKEAEQGRDLRGQLLVCNELIGHYRKTGSRENAFRYAELALSLLEDMDFEGSISAGTTYVNAATAYSAFGENQRALELFERAKALYESTPHTQAHLLGGLYNNMALVLQTLGRFPEAFELYNKAMKTMETVPGGVLEQAITCLNMADAVAAQLGQEEGEARIFELLDRADELLHDKSAPHNGYYAFVCEKCSPTFSYYGYFAVAEELQREAKEIYERA
;
A
#
# COMPACT_ATOMS: atom_id res chain seq x y z
N MET A 1 -10.84 41.85 -14.44
CA MET A 1 -11.15 40.76 -13.47
C MET A 1 -12.26 39.94 -14.08
N SER A 2 -11.90 38.85 -14.78
CA SER A 2 -12.85 37.95 -15.43
C SER A 2 -13.44 37.02 -14.38
N ASN A 3 -14.73 37.22 -14.14
CA ASN A 3 -15.54 36.39 -13.26
C ASN A 3 -15.81 35.06 -14.02
N GLN A 4 -14.91 34.11 -13.92
CA GLN A 4 -15.16 32.74 -14.41
C GLN A 4 -15.99 32.05 -13.31
N GLY A 5 -17.29 31.94 -13.56
CA GLY A 5 -18.18 31.05 -12.82
C GLY A 5 -17.69 29.59 -12.89
N PRO A 6 -18.30 28.64 -12.13
CA PRO A 6 -17.95 27.25 -12.24
C PRO A 6 -18.10 26.77 -13.67
N LEU A 7 -17.07 26.13 -14.20
CA LEU A 7 -17.04 25.57 -15.54
C LEU A 7 -18.25 24.65 -15.75
N ARG A 8 -18.88 24.73 -16.91
CA ARG A 8 -20.01 23.87 -17.26
C ARG A 8 -19.49 22.49 -17.68
N PRO A 9 -20.28 21.42 -17.55
CA PRO A 9 -19.86 20.08 -17.97
C PRO A 9 -19.34 20.02 -19.41
N GLU A 10 -19.89 20.82 -20.30
CA GLU A 10 -19.52 20.90 -21.72
C GLU A 10 -18.12 21.53 -21.93
N GLU A 11 -17.60 22.29 -20.99
CA GLU A 11 -16.29 22.93 -21.03
C GLU A 11 -15.14 21.97 -20.64
N TYR A 12 -15.48 20.77 -20.17
CA TYR A 12 -14.52 19.69 -19.89
C TYR A 12 -14.38 18.67 -21.03
N LEU A 13 -15.13 18.84 -22.11
CA LEU A 13 -15.02 17.97 -23.28
C LEU A 13 -13.74 18.34 -24.04
N GLU A 14 -12.78 17.41 -24.08
CA GLU A 14 -11.67 17.52 -25.00
C GLU A 14 -12.21 17.54 -26.45
N PRO A 15 -11.66 18.39 -27.34
CA PRO A 15 -12.12 18.42 -28.72
C PRO A 15 -11.89 17.04 -29.36
N ASP A 16 -12.93 16.54 -30.07
CA ASP A 16 -12.86 15.30 -30.80
C ASP A 16 -11.63 15.29 -31.72
N CYS A 17 -10.76 14.33 -31.53
CA CYS A 17 -9.66 14.12 -32.45
C CYS A 17 -10.17 13.42 -33.70
N PRO A 18 -10.18 14.10 -34.90
CA PRO A 18 -10.71 13.52 -36.10
C PRO A 18 -9.96 12.27 -36.61
N LEU A 19 -8.78 11.97 -36.02
CA LEU A 19 -7.89 10.88 -36.45
C LEU A 19 -7.98 9.64 -35.59
N CYS A 20 -8.52 9.72 -34.36
CA CYS A 20 -8.49 8.62 -33.43
C CYS A 20 -9.83 8.26 -32.81
N GLY A 21 -10.96 8.76 -33.26
CA GLY A 21 -12.23 8.50 -32.56
C GLY A 21 -11.98 8.40 -31.05
N ASN A 22 -12.52 9.21 -30.22
CA ASN A 22 -12.10 9.36 -28.84
C ASN A 22 -12.11 7.97 -28.10
N PRO A 23 -10.97 7.29 -27.91
CA PRO A 23 -10.96 5.99 -27.24
C PRO A 23 -11.36 6.09 -25.76
N TYR A 24 -11.53 7.33 -25.26
CA TYR A 24 -11.90 7.65 -23.87
C TYR A 24 -13.39 7.95 -23.70
N GLU A 25 -14.19 7.97 -24.78
CA GLU A 25 -15.63 8.25 -24.65
C GLU A 25 -16.34 7.27 -23.72
N SER A 26 -15.89 6.00 -23.70
CA SER A 26 -16.36 4.97 -22.76
C SER A 26 -15.86 5.16 -21.33
N LEU A 27 -14.80 5.96 -21.11
CA LEU A 27 -14.17 6.21 -19.81
C LEU A 27 -14.68 7.49 -19.13
N HIS A 28 -15.46 8.33 -19.83
CA HIS A 28 -16.04 9.51 -19.23
C HIS A 28 -17.23 9.11 -18.34
N PRO A 29 -17.14 9.32 -17.02
CA PRO A 29 -18.22 8.99 -16.12
C PRO A 29 -19.43 9.91 -16.39
N VAL A 30 -20.63 9.34 -16.36
CA VAL A 30 -21.87 10.13 -16.35
C VAL A 30 -21.95 11.00 -15.10
N ARG A 31 -21.45 10.46 -13.98
CA ARG A 31 -21.34 11.15 -12.71
C ARG A 31 -20.11 10.66 -11.93
N PRO A 32 -19.00 11.42 -11.94
CA PRO A 32 -17.79 11.05 -11.21
C PRO A 32 -18.00 11.12 -9.69
N VAL A 33 -17.36 10.20 -8.96
CA VAL A 33 -17.37 10.25 -7.50
C VAL A 33 -16.29 11.20 -6.97
N PRO A 34 -16.50 11.85 -5.81
CA PRO A 34 -15.57 12.81 -5.24
C PRO A 34 -14.42 12.09 -4.51
N GLN A 35 -13.43 11.59 -5.26
CA GLN A 35 -12.36 10.70 -4.78
C GLN A 35 -11.67 11.22 -3.50
N GLN A 36 -11.23 12.49 -3.47
CA GLN A 36 -10.55 13.04 -2.29
C GLN A 36 -11.44 13.07 -1.05
N ARG A 37 -12.74 13.35 -1.22
CA ARG A 37 -13.70 13.33 -0.12
C ARG A 37 -13.90 11.91 0.43
N ILE A 38 -13.88 10.91 -0.45
CA ILE A 38 -14.00 9.50 -0.07
C ILE A 38 -12.81 9.12 0.79
N LEU A 39 -11.59 9.40 0.34
CA LEU A 39 -10.36 9.07 1.05
C LEU A 39 -10.25 9.81 2.39
N ASN A 40 -10.50 11.12 2.41
CA ASN A 40 -10.44 11.89 3.66
C ASN A 40 -11.42 11.34 4.71
N LYS A 41 -12.62 10.91 4.26
CA LYS A 41 -13.60 10.34 5.19
C LYS A 41 -13.23 8.93 5.63
N LEU A 42 -12.60 8.16 4.76
CA LEU A 42 -12.04 6.85 5.10
C LEU A 42 -10.96 7.00 6.19
N ASP A 43 -10.05 7.97 6.05
CA ASP A 43 -9.03 8.27 7.05
C ASP A 43 -9.63 8.60 8.43
N ASP A 44 -10.75 9.35 8.47
CA ASP A 44 -11.49 9.61 9.72
C ASP A 44 -12.01 8.34 10.39
N TYR A 45 -12.51 7.37 9.61
CA TYR A 45 -12.95 6.08 10.15
C TYR A 45 -11.76 5.24 10.62
N MET A 46 -10.70 5.21 9.84
CA MET A 46 -9.51 4.43 10.16
C MET A 46 -8.79 4.94 11.41
N SER A 47 -8.69 6.27 11.59
CA SER A 47 -8.09 6.88 12.80
C SER A 47 -8.85 6.53 14.08
N ARG A 48 -10.18 6.33 13.97
CA ARG A 48 -11.05 5.91 15.09
C ARG A 48 -11.21 4.41 15.21
N ARG A 49 -10.57 3.63 14.34
CA ARG A 49 -10.75 2.17 14.23
C ARG A 49 -12.21 1.74 14.00
N ASP A 50 -13.02 2.63 13.40
CA ASP A 50 -14.41 2.30 13.01
C ASP A 50 -14.42 1.57 11.66
N TYR A 51 -14.04 0.29 11.70
CA TYR A 51 -13.97 -0.54 10.50
C TYR A 51 -15.34 -0.78 9.87
N ASP A 52 -16.40 -0.90 10.67
CA ASP A 52 -17.76 -1.04 10.16
C ASP A 52 -18.25 0.22 9.44
N GLY A 53 -17.88 1.39 9.96
CA GLY A 53 -18.15 2.68 9.32
C GLY A 53 -17.39 2.82 8.01
N ALA A 54 -16.11 2.41 7.99
CA ALA A 54 -15.29 2.40 6.79
C ALA A 54 -15.87 1.49 5.69
N GLU A 55 -16.28 0.27 6.04
CA GLU A 55 -16.89 -0.67 5.11
C GLU A 55 -18.17 -0.10 4.49
N ARG A 56 -19.12 0.37 5.31
CA ARG A 56 -20.37 0.98 4.83
C ARG A 56 -20.11 2.18 3.91
N HIS A 57 -19.13 3.00 4.25
CA HIS A 57 -18.72 4.15 3.45
C HIS A 57 -18.18 3.73 2.08
N LEU A 58 -17.26 2.78 2.03
CA LEU A 58 -16.67 2.28 0.79
C LEU A 58 -17.72 1.60 -0.10
N LEU A 59 -18.57 0.73 0.45
CA LEU A 59 -19.64 0.06 -0.29
C LEU A 59 -20.67 1.03 -0.85
N TYR A 60 -21.00 2.09 -0.10
CA TYR A 60 -21.87 3.17 -0.61
C TYR A 60 -21.25 3.84 -1.84
N TRP A 61 -19.97 4.21 -1.77
CA TRP A 61 -19.32 4.91 -2.88
C TRP A 61 -19.01 4.00 -4.08
N LEU A 62 -18.78 2.72 -3.85
CA LEU A 62 -18.69 1.76 -4.95
C LEU A 62 -20.00 1.73 -5.76
N LYS A 63 -21.14 1.63 -5.07
CA LYS A 63 -22.46 1.67 -5.70
C LYS A 63 -22.72 2.99 -6.45
N GLU A 64 -22.34 4.13 -5.87
CA GLU A 64 -22.46 5.43 -6.54
C GLU A 64 -21.57 5.52 -7.79
N ALA A 65 -20.35 4.97 -7.75
CA ALA A 65 -19.45 4.90 -8.89
C ALA A 65 -20.00 3.98 -10.01
N GLU A 66 -20.60 2.84 -9.64
CA GLU A 66 -21.27 1.94 -10.58
C GLU A 66 -22.45 2.64 -11.29
N GLN A 67 -23.32 3.30 -10.53
CA GLN A 67 -24.45 4.05 -11.08
C GLN A 67 -24.02 5.24 -11.93
N GLY A 68 -22.90 5.86 -11.56
CA GLY A 68 -22.29 6.97 -12.30
C GLY A 68 -21.47 6.55 -13.50
N ARG A 69 -21.30 5.24 -13.74
CA ARG A 69 -20.39 4.66 -14.74
C ARG A 69 -18.96 5.19 -14.60
N ASP A 70 -18.54 5.44 -13.37
CA ASP A 70 -17.19 5.94 -13.05
C ASP A 70 -16.25 4.78 -12.77
N LEU A 71 -15.66 4.21 -13.83
CA LEU A 71 -14.75 3.07 -13.71
C LEU A 71 -13.49 3.40 -12.89
N ARG A 72 -12.99 4.64 -12.97
CA ARG A 72 -11.85 5.08 -12.15
C ARG A 72 -12.23 5.22 -10.68
N GLY A 73 -13.42 5.71 -10.39
CA GLY A 73 -13.98 5.74 -9.05
C GLY A 73 -14.20 4.34 -8.48
N GLN A 74 -14.71 3.41 -9.28
CA GLN A 74 -14.84 2.01 -8.90
C GLN A 74 -13.48 1.40 -8.58
N LEU A 75 -12.48 1.59 -9.43
CA LEU A 75 -11.12 1.08 -9.21
C LEU A 75 -10.51 1.62 -7.92
N LEU A 76 -10.63 2.93 -7.66
CA LEU A 76 -10.17 3.54 -6.41
C LEU A 76 -10.83 2.86 -5.21
N VAL A 77 -12.16 2.77 -5.18
CA VAL A 77 -12.88 2.20 -4.05
C VAL A 77 -12.60 0.71 -3.88
N CYS A 78 -12.43 -0.05 -4.98
CA CYS A 78 -12.03 -1.45 -4.91
C CYS A 78 -10.63 -1.61 -4.27
N ASN A 79 -9.68 -0.75 -4.60
CA ASN A 79 -8.35 -0.77 -3.97
C ASN A 79 -8.43 -0.53 -2.45
N GLU A 80 -9.27 0.39 -2.00
CA GLU A 80 -9.49 0.62 -0.56
C GLU A 80 -10.18 -0.57 0.12
N LEU A 81 -11.17 -1.19 -0.55
CA LEU A 81 -11.85 -2.39 -0.06
C LEU A 81 -10.90 -3.60 0.06
N ILE A 82 -9.97 -3.78 -0.88
CA ILE A 82 -8.92 -4.82 -0.78
C ILE A 82 -8.12 -4.63 0.52
N GLY A 83 -7.65 -3.41 0.78
CA GLY A 83 -6.91 -3.08 2.00
C GLY A 83 -7.73 -3.27 3.27
N HIS A 84 -8.98 -2.82 3.25
CA HIS A 84 -9.92 -2.97 4.35
C HIS A 84 -10.17 -4.45 4.71
N TYR A 85 -10.54 -5.27 3.72
CA TYR A 85 -10.84 -6.68 3.98
C TYR A 85 -9.60 -7.52 4.29
N ARG A 86 -8.44 -7.16 3.77
CA ARG A 86 -7.16 -7.73 4.21
C ARG A 86 -6.92 -7.43 5.70
N LYS A 87 -7.15 -6.19 6.15
CA LYS A 87 -6.94 -5.77 7.54
C LYS A 87 -7.95 -6.42 8.50
N THR A 88 -9.21 -6.58 8.07
CA THR A 88 -10.28 -7.21 8.88
C THR A 88 -10.32 -8.73 8.77
N GLY A 89 -9.42 -9.35 7.99
CA GLY A 89 -9.30 -10.80 7.87
C GLY A 89 -10.36 -11.46 6.99
N SER A 90 -11.11 -10.71 6.18
CA SER A 90 -12.14 -11.26 5.29
C SER A 90 -11.54 -11.68 3.95
N ARG A 91 -11.03 -12.94 3.87
CA ARG A 91 -10.41 -13.51 2.67
C ARG A 91 -11.30 -13.41 1.43
N GLU A 92 -12.55 -13.86 1.55
CA GLU A 92 -13.48 -13.92 0.43
C GLU A 92 -13.71 -12.53 -0.19
N ASN A 93 -13.98 -11.53 0.64
CA ASN A 93 -14.20 -10.18 0.16
C ASN A 93 -12.91 -9.54 -0.36
N ALA A 94 -11.75 -9.75 0.28
CA ALA A 94 -10.48 -9.25 -0.22
C ALA A 94 -10.18 -9.77 -1.63
N PHE A 95 -10.41 -11.05 -1.88
CA PHE A 95 -10.21 -11.67 -3.21
C PHE A 95 -11.23 -11.19 -4.23
N ARG A 96 -12.52 -11.11 -3.84
CA ARG A 96 -13.58 -10.59 -4.73
C ARG A 96 -13.25 -9.20 -5.25
N TYR A 97 -12.83 -8.29 -4.37
CA TYR A 97 -12.52 -6.93 -4.80
C TYR A 97 -11.17 -6.83 -5.50
N ALA A 98 -10.22 -7.71 -5.22
CA ALA A 98 -8.99 -7.83 -6.01
C ALA A 98 -9.29 -8.25 -7.46
N GLU A 99 -10.13 -9.26 -7.64
CA GLU A 99 -10.55 -9.72 -8.98
C GLU A 99 -11.35 -8.65 -9.73
N LEU A 100 -12.26 -7.96 -9.04
CA LEU A 100 -12.99 -6.85 -9.65
C LEU A 100 -12.06 -5.71 -10.06
N ALA A 101 -11.10 -5.32 -9.21
CA ALA A 101 -10.14 -4.28 -9.55
C ALA A 101 -9.25 -4.64 -10.75
N LEU A 102 -8.83 -5.91 -10.85
CA LEU A 102 -8.05 -6.41 -11.99
C LEU A 102 -8.89 -6.40 -13.27
N SER A 103 -10.15 -6.83 -13.23
CA SER A 103 -11.07 -6.76 -14.37
C SER A 103 -11.33 -5.32 -14.82
N LEU A 104 -11.48 -4.37 -13.89
CA LEU A 104 -11.65 -2.96 -14.23
C LEU A 104 -10.44 -2.38 -14.97
N LEU A 105 -9.21 -2.83 -14.66
CA LEU A 105 -8.02 -2.42 -15.41
C LEU A 105 -8.07 -2.88 -16.88
N GLU A 106 -8.50 -4.13 -17.11
CA GLU A 106 -8.67 -4.70 -18.44
C GLU A 106 -9.78 -3.96 -19.20
N ASP A 107 -10.94 -3.74 -18.58
CA ASP A 107 -12.08 -3.03 -19.18
C ASP A 107 -11.74 -1.58 -19.59
N MET A 108 -10.79 -0.95 -18.89
CA MET A 108 -10.34 0.41 -19.19
C MET A 108 -9.14 0.50 -20.13
N ASP A 109 -8.54 -0.63 -20.55
CA ASP A 109 -7.23 -0.65 -21.21
C ASP A 109 -6.15 0.16 -20.41
N PHE A 110 -6.17 0.00 -19.09
CA PHE A 110 -5.42 0.85 -18.16
C PHE A 110 -4.22 0.14 -17.51
N GLU A 111 -3.93 -1.06 -17.99
CA GLU A 111 -2.91 -1.96 -17.43
C GLU A 111 -1.48 -1.41 -17.49
N GLY A 112 -1.19 -0.49 -18.38
CA GLY A 112 0.09 0.21 -18.50
C GLY A 112 0.26 1.44 -17.60
N SER A 113 -0.69 1.76 -16.73
CA SER A 113 -0.68 2.95 -15.88
C SER A 113 0.02 2.70 -14.53
N ILE A 114 0.52 3.76 -13.90
CA ILE A 114 1.02 3.70 -12.51
C ILE A 114 -0.09 3.21 -11.55
N SER A 115 -1.34 3.58 -11.79
CA SER A 115 -2.48 3.12 -11.01
C SER A 115 -2.69 1.60 -11.12
N ALA A 116 -2.41 1.02 -12.28
CA ALA A 116 -2.41 -0.44 -12.43
C ALA A 116 -1.35 -1.10 -11.56
N GLY A 117 -0.14 -0.54 -11.53
CA GLY A 117 0.92 -1.02 -10.63
C GLY A 117 0.48 -1.02 -9.17
N THR A 118 -0.18 0.05 -8.72
CA THR A 118 -0.74 0.13 -7.36
C THR A 118 -1.81 -0.95 -7.12
N THR A 119 -2.69 -1.17 -8.09
CA THR A 119 -3.73 -2.22 -8.00
C THR A 119 -3.09 -3.61 -7.93
N TYR A 120 -2.07 -3.90 -8.75
CA TYR A 120 -1.32 -5.16 -8.68
C TYR A 120 -0.69 -5.37 -7.29
N VAL A 121 -0.07 -4.33 -6.72
CA VAL A 121 0.52 -4.39 -5.36
C VAL A 121 -0.54 -4.66 -4.31
N ASN A 122 -1.68 -3.98 -4.36
CA ASN A 122 -2.77 -4.16 -3.39
C ASN A 122 -3.36 -5.58 -3.47
N ALA A 123 -3.66 -6.06 -4.68
CA ALA A 123 -4.16 -7.41 -4.90
C ALA A 123 -3.13 -8.47 -4.46
N ALA A 124 -1.85 -8.32 -4.83
CA ALA A 124 -0.77 -9.21 -4.43
C ALA A 124 -0.61 -9.27 -2.91
N THR A 125 -0.66 -8.12 -2.24
CA THR A 125 -0.56 -8.05 -0.78
C THR A 125 -1.74 -8.76 -0.10
N ALA A 126 -2.95 -8.65 -0.67
CA ALA A 126 -4.10 -9.39 -0.18
C ALA A 126 -3.96 -10.90 -0.39
N TYR A 127 -3.54 -11.35 -1.58
CA TYR A 127 -3.30 -12.77 -1.84
C TYR A 127 -2.24 -13.34 -0.91
N SER A 128 -1.13 -12.64 -0.70
CA SER A 128 -0.06 -13.06 0.21
C SER A 128 -0.54 -13.17 1.66
N ALA A 129 -1.33 -12.21 2.13
CA ALA A 129 -1.86 -12.21 3.50
C ALA A 129 -2.73 -13.45 3.81
N PHE A 130 -3.30 -14.06 2.77
CA PHE A 130 -4.12 -15.27 2.89
C PHE A 130 -3.44 -16.54 2.32
N GLY A 131 -2.11 -16.50 2.12
CA GLY A 131 -1.30 -17.67 1.77
C GLY A 131 -1.19 -17.99 0.29
N GLU A 132 -1.82 -17.21 -0.60
CA GLU A 132 -1.74 -17.39 -2.06
C GLU A 132 -0.45 -16.77 -2.64
N ASN A 133 0.70 -17.19 -2.09
CA ASN A 133 1.99 -16.53 -2.33
C ASN A 133 2.47 -16.59 -3.78
N GLN A 134 2.17 -17.69 -4.51
CA GLN A 134 2.54 -17.80 -5.91
C GLN A 134 1.77 -16.79 -6.77
N ARG A 135 0.46 -16.67 -6.55
CA ARG A 135 -0.40 -15.68 -7.23
C ARG A 135 0.01 -14.25 -6.88
N ALA A 136 0.38 -14.02 -5.62
CA ALA A 136 0.91 -12.73 -5.18
C ALA A 136 2.20 -12.38 -5.92
N LEU A 137 3.13 -13.31 -6.05
CA LEU A 137 4.40 -13.10 -6.74
C LEU A 137 4.21 -12.70 -8.21
N GLU A 138 3.29 -13.34 -8.93
CA GLU A 138 2.98 -13.01 -10.32
C GLU A 138 2.50 -11.55 -10.49
N LEU A 139 1.65 -11.08 -9.58
CA LEU A 139 1.19 -9.69 -9.59
C LEU A 139 2.27 -8.69 -9.16
N PHE A 140 3.10 -9.05 -8.20
CA PHE A 140 4.25 -8.23 -7.83
C PHE A 140 5.25 -8.09 -8.98
N GLU A 141 5.51 -9.15 -9.77
CA GLU A 141 6.35 -9.08 -10.96
C GLU A 141 5.76 -8.16 -12.03
N ARG A 142 4.43 -8.19 -12.25
CA ARG A 142 3.74 -7.24 -13.14
C ARG A 142 3.92 -5.80 -12.65
N ALA A 143 3.69 -5.54 -11.36
CA ALA A 143 3.87 -4.23 -10.76
C ALA A 143 5.31 -3.74 -10.87
N LYS A 144 6.30 -4.62 -10.62
CA LYS A 144 7.73 -4.33 -10.71
C LYS A 144 8.14 -3.94 -12.13
N ALA A 145 7.75 -4.74 -13.13
CA ALA A 145 8.04 -4.45 -14.53
C ALA A 145 7.47 -3.07 -14.95
N LEU A 146 6.26 -2.76 -14.50
CA LEU A 146 5.61 -1.49 -14.80
C LEU A 146 6.30 -0.31 -14.10
N TYR A 147 6.57 -0.40 -12.80
CA TYR A 147 7.19 0.69 -12.04
C TYR A 147 8.63 0.95 -12.46
N GLU A 148 9.41 -0.12 -12.76
CA GLU A 148 10.80 0.02 -13.21
C GLU A 148 10.90 0.57 -14.65
N SER A 149 9.91 0.30 -15.51
CA SER A 149 9.87 0.81 -16.89
C SER A 149 9.28 2.21 -17.02
N THR A 150 8.50 2.67 -16.04
CA THR A 150 7.83 3.98 -16.11
C THR A 150 8.75 5.09 -15.60
N PRO A 151 9.11 6.08 -16.45
CA PRO A 151 9.92 7.22 -16.01
C PRO A 151 9.28 7.97 -14.84
N HIS A 152 10.11 8.37 -13.88
CA HIS A 152 9.69 9.16 -12.72
C HIS A 152 8.70 8.44 -11.77
N THR A 153 8.64 7.11 -11.78
CA THR A 153 7.94 6.38 -10.75
C THR A 153 8.43 6.82 -9.37
N GLN A 154 7.48 7.15 -8.50
CA GLN A 154 7.81 7.68 -7.17
C GLN A 154 8.55 6.61 -6.34
N ALA A 155 9.66 7.01 -5.72
CA ALA A 155 10.55 6.08 -5.00
C ALA A 155 9.82 5.30 -3.88
N HIS A 156 8.84 5.91 -3.19
CA HIS A 156 8.08 5.20 -2.15
C HIS A 156 7.25 4.03 -2.71
N LEU A 157 6.74 4.11 -3.95
CA LEU A 157 6.02 2.99 -4.58
C LEU A 157 6.97 1.82 -4.86
N LEU A 158 8.17 2.11 -5.37
CA LEU A 158 9.20 1.10 -5.61
C LEU A 158 9.70 0.47 -4.32
N GLY A 159 10.00 1.27 -3.30
CA GLY A 159 10.48 0.76 -2.01
C GLY A 159 9.45 -0.14 -1.33
N GLY A 160 8.18 0.28 -1.29
CA GLY A 160 7.09 -0.53 -0.76
C GLY A 160 6.87 -1.83 -1.54
N LEU A 161 6.93 -1.76 -2.88
CA LEU A 161 6.84 -2.95 -3.75
C LEU A 161 7.97 -3.94 -3.45
N TYR A 162 9.24 -3.50 -3.43
CA TYR A 162 10.37 -4.37 -3.18
C TYR A 162 10.29 -5.06 -1.82
N ASN A 163 9.91 -4.31 -0.77
CA ASN A 163 9.75 -4.88 0.57
C ASN A 163 8.62 -5.94 0.62
N ASN A 164 7.46 -5.66 0.03
CA ASN A 164 6.34 -6.60 0.03
C ASN A 164 6.63 -7.86 -0.82
N MET A 165 7.30 -7.69 -1.97
CA MET A 165 7.72 -8.81 -2.80
C MET A 165 8.77 -9.67 -2.11
N ALA A 166 9.71 -9.06 -1.37
CA ALA A 166 10.73 -9.77 -0.60
C ALA A 166 10.09 -10.64 0.49
N LEU A 167 9.05 -10.18 1.19
CA LEU A 167 8.28 -10.98 2.15
C LEU A 167 7.68 -12.24 1.52
N VAL A 168 7.15 -12.13 0.30
CA VAL A 168 6.61 -13.29 -0.42
C VAL A 168 7.72 -14.27 -0.81
N LEU A 169 8.85 -13.78 -1.32
CA LEU A 169 10.00 -14.61 -1.67
C LEU A 169 10.57 -15.32 -0.44
N GLN A 170 10.65 -14.63 0.70
CA GLN A 170 11.03 -15.23 1.99
C GLN A 170 10.09 -16.39 2.36
N THR A 171 8.78 -16.17 2.28
CA THR A 171 7.78 -17.20 2.58
C THR A 171 7.89 -18.41 1.63
N LEU A 172 8.31 -18.19 0.38
CA LEU A 172 8.58 -19.23 -0.59
C LEU A 172 9.97 -19.89 -0.44
N GLY A 173 10.78 -19.51 0.56
CA GLY A 173 12.12 -20.01 0.80
C GLY A 173 13.19 -19.49 -0.18
N ARG A 174 12.87 -18.48 -0.99
CA ARG A 174 13.76 -17.85 -1.98
C ARG A 174 14.60 -16.72 -1.34
N PHE A 175 15.33 -17.05 -0.27
CA PHE A 175 16.04 -16.09 0.57
C PHE A 175 17.04 -15.18 -0.17
N PRO A 176 17.90 -15.68 -1.09
CA PRO A 176 18.83 -14.81 -1.82
C PRO A 176 18.12 -13.67 -2.56
N GLU A 177 17.02 -13.99 -3.24
CA GLU A 177 16.22 -13.02 -3.99
C GLU A 177 15.47 -12.08 -3.05
N ALA A 178 14.98 -12.58 -1.92
CA ALA A 178 14.36 -11.75 -0.89
C ALA A 178 15.33 -10.69 -0.35
N PHE A 179 16.56 -11.09 0.01
CA PHE A 179 17.58 -10.15 0.51
C PHE A 179 18.02 -9.12 -0.55
N GLU A 180 18.08 -9.51 -1.83
CA GLU A 180 18.34 -8.55 -2.91
C GLU A 180 17.26 -7.46 -2.96
N LEU A 181 15.98 -7.85 -2.86
CA LEU A 181 14.87 -6.89 -2.87
C LEU A 181 14.79 -6.06 -1.60
N TYR A 182 15.05 -6.63 -0.41
CA TYR A 182 15.15 -5.85 0.82
C TYR A 182 16.23 -4.78 0.72
N ASN A 183 17.41 -5.11 0.20
CA ASN A 183 18.49 -4.13 -0.01
C ASN A 183 18.09 -3.05 -1.03
N LYS A 184 17.36 -3.39 -2.08
CA LYS A 184 16.78 -2.41 -3.01
C LYS A 184 15.77 -1.50 -2.32
N ALA A 185 14.89 -2.05 -1.47
CA ALA A 185 13.92 -1.28 -0.70
C ALA A 185 14.63 -0.28 0.23
N MET A 186 15.62 -0.73 1.01
CA MET A 186 16.42 0.10 1.90
C MET A 186 17.03 1.29 1.14
N LYS A 187 17.76 1.01 0.07
CA LYS A 187 18.43 2.04 -0.75
C LYS A 187 17.44 3.01 -1.39
N THR A 188 16.29 2.53 -1.84
CA THR A 188 15.27 3.36 -2.47
C THR A 188 14.65 4.32 -1.44
N MET A 189 14.40 3.83 -0.22
CA MET A 189 13.81 4.62 0.85
C MET A 189 14.75 5.67 1.45
N GLU A 190 16.06 5.56 1.29
CA GLU A 190 17.02 6.62 1.66
C GLU A 190 16.73 7.94 0.94
N THR A 191 16.12 7.90 -0.23
CA THR A 191 15.79 9.09 -1.03
C THR A 191 14.41 9.68 -0.74
N VAL A 192 13.62 9.03 0.10
CA VAL A 192 12.24 9.40 0.41
C VAL A 192 12.19 10.19 1.73
N PRO A 193 11.59 11.38 1.76
CA PRO A 193 11.34 12.08 3.03
C PRO A 193 10.50 11.22 3.98
N GLY A 194 10.98 10.99 5.19
CA GLY A 194 10.33 10.09 6.16
C GLY A 194 10.51 8.59 5.87
N GLY A 195 11.29 8.21 4.84
CA GLY A 195 11.54 6.82 4.47
C GLY A 195 12.27 5.99 5.53
N VAL A 196 12.74 6.62 6.60
CA VAL A 196 13.34 5.94 7.76
C VAL A 196 12.38 4.94 8.41
N LEU A 197 11.08 5.21 8.41
CA LEU A 197 10.07 4.30 8.95
C LEU A 197 9.94 3.02 8.12
N GLU A 198 9.96 3.17 6.79
CA GLU A 198 9.95 2.02 5.88
C GLU A 198 11.25 1.21 5.95
N GLN A 199 12.38 1.89 6.16
CA GLN A 199 13.66 1.22 6.38
C GLN A 199 13.65 0.41 7.69
N ALA A 200 13.06 0.95 8.77
CA ALA A 200 12.91 0.23 10.03
C ALA A 200 12.09 -1.05 9.86
N ILE A 201 10.93 -0.96 9.18
CA ILE A 201 10.12 -2.13 8.85
C ILE A 201 10.93 -3.15 8.04
N THR A 202 11.70 -2.68 7.06
CA THR A 202 12.53 -3.55 6.20
C THR A 202 13.62 -4.25 7.01
N CYS A 203 14.27 -3.56 7.95
CA CYS A 203 15.26 -4.18 8.86
C CYS A 203 14.63 -5.32 9.68
N LEU A 204 13.43 -5.12 10.23
CA LEU A 204 12.73 -6.15 10.99
C LEU A 204 12.34 -7.35 10.10
N ASN A 205 11.85 -7.09 8.90
CA ASN A 205 11.56 -8.16 7.93
C ASN A 205 12.83 -8.94 7.55
N MET A 206 13.98 -8.25 7.42
CA MET A 206 15.29 -8.90 7.18
C MET A 206 15.72 -9.74 8.39
N ALA A 207 15.49 -9.29 9.62
CA ALA A 207 15.78 -10.07 10.82
C ALA A 207 14.96 -11.37 10.84
N ASP A 208 13.67 -11.30 10.53
CA ASP A 208 12.82 -12.47 10.39
C ASP A 208 13.28 -13.40 9.24
N ALA A 209 13.78 -12.83 8.13
CA ALA A 209 14.34 -13.61 7.01
C ALA A 209 15.62 -14.34 7.41
N VAL A 210 16.50 -13.70 8.18
CA VAL A 210 17.73 -14.34 8.71
C VAL A 210 17.37 -15.49 9.66
N ALA A 211 16.41 -15.25 10.59
CA ALA A 211 15.94 -16.28 11.51
C ALA A 211 15.31 -17.47 10.77
N ALA A 212 14.52 -17.20 9.72
CA ALA A 212 13.90 -18.24 8.91
C ALA A 212 14.92 -19.04 8.08
N GLN A 213 15.98 -18.41 7.60
CA GLN A 213 17.00 -19.05 6.77
C GLN A 213 18.04 -19.84 7.56
N LEU A 214 18.54 -19.25 8.66
CA LEU A 214 19.69 -19.77 9.43
C LEU A 214 19.28 -20.38 10.76
N GLY A 215 18.09 -20.05 11.28
CA GLY A 215 17.72 -20.25 12.66
C GLY A 215 18.17 -19.10 13.55
N GLN A 216 17.61 -19.04 14.76
CA GLN A 216 17.88 -17.92 15.69
C GLN A 216 19.32 -17.96 16.22
N GLU A 217 19.85 -19.15 16.54
CA GLU A 217 21.19 -19.29 17.13
C GLU A 217 22.29 -18.92 16.10
N GLU A 218 22.23 -19.45 14.91
CA GLU A 218 23.23 -19.16 13.86
C GLU A 218 23.10 -17.74 13.31
N GLY A 219 21.88 -17.19 13.29
CA GLY A 219 21.58 -15.85 12.80
C GLY A 219 21.71 -14.75 13.85
N GLU A 220 21.94 -15.05 15.13
CA GLU A 220 21.79 -14.16 16.27
C GLU A 220 22.48 -12.79 16.08
N ALA A 221 23.76 -12.80 15.75
CA ALA A 221 24.52 -11.56 15.58
C ALA A 221 23.93 -10.66 14.50
N ARG A 222 23.48 -11.24 13.39
CA ARG A 222 22.90 -10.50 12.27
C ARG A 222 21.49 -10.03 12.60
N ILE A 223 20.72 -10.82 13.31
CA ILE A 223 19.39 -10.45 13.80
C ILE A 223 19.50 -9.22 14.70
N PHE A 224 20.39 -9.23 15.69
CA PHE A 224 20.57 -8.10 16.61
C PHE A 224 21.06 -6.84 15.90
N GLU A 225 22.00 -6.95 14.96
CA GLU A 225 22.43 -5.80 14.14
C GLU A 225 21.25 -5.15 13.40
N LEU A 226 20.32 -5.95 12.87
CA LEU A 226 19.14 -5.47 12.16
C LEU A 226 18.10 -4.85 13.11
N LEU A 227 17.93 -5.42 14.30
CA LEU A 227 17.04 -4.88 15.34
C LEU A 227 17.56 -3.53 15.86
N ASP A 228 18.86 -3.45 16.17
CA ASP A 228 19.48 -2.19 16.60
C ASP A 228 19.35 -1.11 15.54
N ARG A 229 19.54 -1.50 14.27
CA ARG A 229 19.35 -0.57 13.14
C ARG A 229 17.90 -0.12 12.99
N ALA A 230 16.95 -1.01 13.19
CA ALA A 230 15.53 -0.66 13.15
C ALA A 230 15.15 0.31 14.27
N ASP A 231 15.69 0.08 15.48
CA ASP A 231 15.49 0.95 16.64
C ASP A 231 16.06 2.37 16.39
N GLU A 232 17.30 2.47 15.89
CA GLU A 232 17.90 3.74 15.50
C GLU A 232 17.05 4.51 14.47
N LEU A 233 16.49 3.80 13.48
CA LEU A 233 15.67 4.40 12.41
C LEU A 233 14.31 4.88 12.93
N LEU A 234 13.69 4.17 13.87
CA LEU A 234 12.43 4.57 14.49
C LEU A 234 12.60 5.82 15.35
N HIS A 235 13.77 5.98 16.00
CA HIS A 235 14.12 7.15 16.81
C HIS A 235 14.89 8.24 16.05
N ASP A 236 14.98 8.13 14.71
CA ASP A 236 15.63 9.18 13.91
C ASP A 236 14.84 10.49 13.98
N LYS A 237 15.57 11.62 14.08
CA LYS A 237 14.96 12.95 14.18
C LYS A 237 14.11 13.36 12.98
N SER A 238 14.30 12.71 11.85
CA SER A 238 13.50 12.92 10.64
C SER A 238 12.20 12.08 10.61
N ALA A 239 12.03 11.15 11.55
CA ALA A 239 10.83 10.34 11.64
C ALA A 239 9.61 11.23 11.96
N PRO A 240 8.56 11.21 11.13
CA PRO A 240 7.39 12.04 11.37
C PRO A 240 6.54 11.44 12.50
N HIS A 241 6.39 12.13 13.63
CA HIS A 241 5.55 11.67 14.76
C HIS A 241 4.05 11.97 14.50
N ASN A 242 3.46 11.25 13.55
CA ASN A 242 2.05 11.38 13.14
C ASN A 242 1.33 10.02 13.22
N GLY A 243 0.09 9.94 12.74
CA GLY A 243 -0.69 8.70 12.72
C GLY A 243 -0.02 7.55 11.97
N TYR A 244 0.79 7.84 10.95
CA TYR A 244 1.56 6.82 10.24
C TYR A 244 2.71 6.27 11.12
N TYR A 245 3.41 7.13 11.85
CA TYR A 245 4.41 6.69 12.83
C TYR A 245 3.78 5.78 13.90
N ALA A 246 2.62 6.16 14.44
CA ALA A 246 1.91 5.33 15.40
C ALA A 246 1.57 3.94 14.84
N PHE A 247 1.12 3.88 13.59
CA PHE A 247 0.88 2.61 12.88
C PHE A 247 2.16 1.78 12.73
N VAL A 248 3.28 2.41 12.39
CA VAL A 248 4.58 1.73 12.25
C VAL A 248 5.05 1.20 13.61
N CYS A 249 4.93 1.99 14.68
CA CYS A 249 5.25 1.54 16.04
C CYS A 249 4.43 0.31 16.47
N GLU A 250 3.11 0.31 16.23
CA GLU A 250 2.26 -0.87 16.49
C GLU A 250 2.68 -2.09 15.67
N LYS A 251 3.10 -1.88 14.42
CA LYS A 251 3.54 -2.95 13.53
C LYS A 251 4.88 -3.54 13.94
N CYS A 252 5.82 -2.73 14.40
CA CYS A 252 7.19 -3.13 14.74
C CYS A 252 7.31 -3.73 16.15
N SER A 253 6.53 -3.24 17.11
CA SER A 253 6.60 -3.65 18.51
C SER A 253 6.53 -5.18 18.73
N PRO A 254 5.66 -5.98 18.05
CA PRO A 254 5.64 -7.42 18.24
C PRO A 254 6.94 -8.12 17.85
N THR A 255 7.62 -7.67 16.79
CA THR A 255 8.91 -8.23 16.35
C THR A 255 10.01 -7.94 17.38
N PHE A 256 10.10 -6.72 17.88
CA PHE A 256 11.02 -6.38 18.97
C PHE A 256 10.76 -7.23 20.21
N SER A 257 9.50 -7.38 20.63
CA SER A 257 9.13 -8.23 21.76
C SER A 257 9.51 -9.69 21.54
N TYR A 258 9.34 -10.21 20.33
CA TYR A 258 9.67 -11.60 19.97
C TYR A 258 11.18 -11.88 20.14
N TYR A 259 12.04 -10.93 19.80
CA TYR A 259 13.49 -11.04 19.93
C TYR A 259 14.05 -10.54 21.27
N GLY A 260 13.17 -10.23 22.26
CA GLY A 260 13.59 -9.88 23.60
C GLY A 260 13.89 -8.39 23.85
N TYR A 261 13.63 -7.51 22.88
CA TYR A 261 13.75 -6.05 23.00
C TYR A 261 12.50 -5.45 23.68
N PHE A 262 12.18 -5.95 24.88
CA PHE A 262 10.94 -5.59 25.59
C PHE A 262 10.81 -4.09 25.89
N ALA A 263 11.90 -3.43 26.25
CA ALA A 263 11.88 -1.99 26.55
C ALA A 263 11.51 -1.17 25.30
N VAL A 264 12.10 -1.47 24.13
CA VAL A 264 11.77 -0.82 22.86
C VAL A 264 10.31 -1.12 22.49
N ALA A 265 9.88 -2.37 22.61
CA ALA A 265 8.51 -2.75 22.30
C ALA A 265 7.47 -1.99 23.13
N GLU A 266 7.70 -1.84 24.46
CA GLU A 266 6.83 -1.09 25.37
C GLU A 266 6.84 0.41 25.05
N GLU A 267 7.98 0.98 24.69
CA GLU A 267 8.12 2.37 24.30
C GLU A 267 7.32 2.66 23.03
N LEU A 268 7.49 1.86 21.98
CA LEU A 268 6.75 2.01 20.73
C LEU A 268 5.24 1.90 20.93
N GLN A 269 4.77 0.97 21.77
CA GLN A 269 3.35 0.85 22.09
C GLN A 269 2.81 2.08 22.83
N ARG A 270 3.59 2.64 23.77
CA ARG A 270 3.23 3.85 24.48
C ARG A 270 3.10 5.04 23.54
N GLU A 271 4.10 5.25 22.66
CA GLU A 271 4.10 6.34 21.72
C GLU A 271 2.94 6.25 20.72
N ALA A 272 2.68 5.06 20.19
CA ALA A 272 1.53 4.84 19.32
C ALA A 272 0.21 5.20 20.00
N LYS A 273 0.03 4.76 21.24
CA LYS A 273 -1.16 5.05 22.03
C LYS A 273 -1.33 6.55 22.29
N GLU A 274 -0.25 7.24 22.67
CA GLU A 274 -0.31 8.69 22.90
C GLU A 274 -0.70 9.48 21.66
N ILE A 275 -0.25 9.06 20.47
CA ILE A 275 -0.61 9.71 19.22
C ILE A 275 -2.08 9.48 18.90
N TYR A 276 -2.59 8.26 19.03
CA TYR A 276 -3.99 7.96 18.78
C TYR A 276 -4.95 8.63 19.77
N GLU A 277 -4.53 8.86 21.03
CA GLU A 277 -5.34 9.57 22.03
C GLU A 277 -5.43 11.08 21.77
N ARG A 278 -4.50 11.64 21.00
CA ARG A 278 -4.47 13.08 20.63
C ARG A 278 -5.20 13.38 19.31
N ALA A 279 -5.48 12.36 18.47
CA ALA A 279 -6.15 12.48 17.18
C ALA A 279 -7.68 12.43 17.30
#